data_6ceac03c53c5412c95c02d8213eb06d4
#
_entry.id   6ceac03c53c5412c95c02d8213eb06d4
#
_cell.length_a   1.000
_cell.length_b   1.000
_cell.length_c   1.000
_cell.angle_alpha   90.00
_cell.angle_beta   90.00
_cell.angle_gamma   90.00
#
_symmetry.space_group_name_H-M   'P 1'
#
loop_
_entity.id
_entity.type
_entity.pdbx_description
1 polymer ?
#
loop_
_entity_poly.entity_id
_entity_poly.type
_entity_poly.pdbx_seq_one_letter_code
_entity_poly.pdbx_strand_id
1 'polypeptide(L)' 'MSKEELHNDMLYHAAISTAKSMLEKGLITEEEYAEIDTILLEKYRPYLGTLLSENA' A
#
# COMPACT_ATOMS: atom_id res chain seq x y z
N MET A 1 -14.80 -9.71 -7.39
CA MET A 1 -13.40 -9.25 -7.47
C MET A 1 -12.64 -10.09 -8.48
N SER A 2 -11.91 -9.46 -9.38
CA SER A 2 -11.12 -10.19 -10.37
C SER A 2 -9.83 -10.73 -9.74
N LYS A 3 -9.18 -11.67 -10.44
CA LYS A 3 -7.91 -12.19 -9.95
C LYS A 3 -6.85 -11.10 -9.87
N GLU A 4 -6.88 -10.16 -10.82
CA GLU A 4 -5.91 -9.08 -10.83
C GLU A 4 -6.08 -8.16 -9.63
N GLU A 5 -7.31 -7.84 -9.28
CA GLU A 5 -7.58 -7.00 -8.13
C GLU A 5 -7.14 -7.66 -6.84
N LEU A 6 -7.43 -8.94 -6.71
CA LEU A 6 -7.02 -9.69 -5.52
C LEU A 6 -5.51 -9.76 -5.43
N HIS A 7 -4.86 -10.03 -6.55
CA HIS A 7 -3.41 -10.12 -6.60
C HIS A 7 -2.75 -8.80 -6.23
N ASN A 8 -3.26 -7.70 -6.77
CA ASN A 8 -2.73 -6.37 -6.47
C ASN A 8 -2.93 -6.01 -5.00
N ASP A 9 -4.07 -6.36 -4.45
CA ASP A 9 -4.34 -6.11 -3.03
C ASP A 9 -3.35 -6.86 -2.15
N MET A 10 -3.09 -8.10 -2.46
CA MET A 10 -2.12 -8.91 -1.72
C MET A 10 -0.71 -8.34 -1.82
N LEU A 11 -0.32 -7.91 -3.01
CA LEU A 11 1.00 -7.32 -3.21
C LEU A 11 1.14 -6.01 -2.44
N TYR A 12 0.09 -5.20 -2.44
CA TYR A 12 0.10 -3.97 -1.69
C TYR A 12 0.31 -4.24 -0.20
N HIS A 13 -0.48 -5.14 0.36
CA HIS A 13 -0.38 -5.45 1.78
C HIS A 13 0.97 -6.05 2.16
N ALA A 14 1.53 -6.90 1.31
CA ALA A 14 2.84 -7.48 1.55
C ALA A 14 3.92 -6.39 1.56
N ALA A 15 3.85 -5.47 0.60
CA ALA A 15 4.82 -4.39 0.50
C ALA A 15 4.70 -3.43 1.69
N ILE A 16 3.48 -3.10 2.08
CA ILE A 16 3.26 -2.22 3.23
C ILE A 16 3.74 -2.88 4.52
N SER A 17 3.51 -4.17 4.67
CA SER A 17 3.98 -4.90 5.85
C SER A 17 5.50 -4.83 5.95
N THR A 18 6.19 -4.99 4.83
CA THR A 18 7.64 -4.89 4.78
C THR A 18 8.11 -3.48 5.14
N ALA A 19 7.46 -2.47 4.56
CA ALA A 19 7.81 -1.08 4.84
C ALA A 19 7.58 -0.74 6.31
N LYS A 20 6.50 -1.24 6.87
CA LYS A 20 6.18 -1.00 8.28
C LYS A 20 7.25 -1.61 9.18
N SER A 21 7.71 -2.80 8.83
CA SER A 21 8.78 -3.46 9.56
C SER A 21 10.07 -2.63 9.52
N MET A 22 10.38 -2.06 8.35
CA MET A 22 11.54 -1.21 8.20
C MET A 22 11.42 0.06 9.04
N LEU A 23 10.23 0.62 9.10
CA LEU A 23 9.98 1.79 9.92
C LEU A 23 10.21 1.48 11.40
N GLU A 24 9.71 0.35 11.86
CA GLU A 24 9.88 -0.06 13.25
C GLU A 24 11.34 -0.28 13.61
N LYS A 25 12.13 -0.74 12.65
CA LYS A 25 13.56 -0.97 12.85
C LYS A 25 14.41 0.30 12.70
N GLY A 26 13.77 1.40 12.33
CA GLY A 26 14.45 2.65 12.12
C GLY A 26 15.23 2.74 10.83
N LEU A 27 14.93 1.87 9.87
CA LEU A 27 15.59 1.87 8.58
C LEU A 27 15.05 2.96 7.64
N ILE A 28 13.81 3.37 7.87
CA ILE A 28 13.19 4.44 7.11
C ILE A 28 12.47 5.37 8.09
N THR A 29 12.17 6.57 7.64
CA THR A 29 11.42 7.53 8.45
C THR A 29 9.93 7.43 8.17
N GLU A 30 9.12 8.10 9.00
CA GLU A 30 7.68 8.14 8.80
C GLU A 30 7.33 8.79 7.48
N GLU A 31 8.09 9.81 7.09
CA GLU A 31 7.88 10.46 5.81
C GLU A 31 8.14 9.51 4.65
N GLU A 32 9.21 8.74 4.76
CA GLU A 32 9.53 7.75 3.74
C GLU A 32 8.46 6.67 3.67
N TYR A 33 7.96 6.26 4.82
CA TYR A 33 6.90 5.28 4.88
C TYR A 33 5.64 5.81 4.18
N ALA A 34 5.28 7.06 4.43
CA ALA A 34 4.12 7.68 3.79
C ALA A 34 4.30 7.77 2.27
N GLU A 35 5.50 8.07 1.82
CA GLU A 35 5.78 8.12 0.40
C GLU A 35 5.64 6.74 -0.25
N ILE A 36 6.16 5.72 0.42
CA ILE A 36 6.05 4.35 -0.06
C ILE A 36 4.58 3.96 -0.16
N ASP A 37 3.80 4.29 0.85
CA ASP A 37 2.38 3.99 0.87
C ASP A 37 1.66 4.64 -0.32
N THR A 38 1.95 5.90 -0.57
CA THR A 38 1.36 6.63 -1.68
C THR A 38 1.73 6.00 -3.02
N ILE A 39 3.00 5.65 -3.19
CA ILE A 39 3.47 5.03 -4.43
C ILE A 39 2.79 3.68 -4.63
N LEU A 40 2.68 2.90 -3.58
CA LEU A 40 2.06 1.58 -3.66
C LEU A 40 0.58 1.69 -3.95
N LEU A 41 -0.10 2.67 -3.38
CA LEU A 41 -1.50 2.90 -3.66
C LEU A 41 -1.73 3.25 -5.13
N GLU A 42 -0.87 4.07 -5.69
CA GLU A 42 -0.96 4.42 -7.10
C GLU A 42 -0.65 3.24 -8.00
N LYS A 43 0.35 2.45 -7.62
CA LYS A 43 0.79 1.34 -8.46
C LYS A 43 -0.16 0.16 -8.43
N TYR A 44 -0.61 -0.23 -7.26
CA TYR A 44 -1.43 -1.43 -7.12
C TYR A 44 -2.92 -1.15 -7.01
N ARG A 45 -3.28 0.05 -6.59
CA ARG A 45 -4.67 0.46 -6.46
C ARG A 45 -5.52 -0.59 -5.74
N PRO A 46 -5.23 -0.87 -4.47
CA PRO A 46 -6.00 -1.87 -3.75
C PRO A 46 -7.47 -1.50 -3.70
N TYR A 47 -8.31 -2.50 -3.61
CA TYR A 47 -9.75 -2.35 -3.66
C TYR A 47 -10.29 -1.31 -2.67
N LEU A 48 -9.80 -1.34 -1.45
CA LEU A 48 -10.26 -0.40 -0.43
C LEU A 48 -9.93 1.04 -0.79
N GLY A 49 -8.77 1.26 -1.38
CA GLY A 49 -8.38 2.58 -1.82
C GLY A 49 -9.30 3.10 -2.92
N THR A 50 -9.68 2.22 -3.82
CA THR A 50 -10.58 2.58 -4.90
C THR A 50 -11.95 2.98 -4.37
N LEU A 51 -12.45 2.23 -3.39
CA LEU A 51 -13.72 2.54 -2.77
C LEU A 51 -13.71 3.91 -2.12
N LEU A 52 -12.66 4.22 -1.40
CA LEU A 52 -12.53 5.51 -0.74
C LEU A 52 -12.48 6.63 -1.76
N SER A 53 -11.80 6.42 -2.86
CA SER A 53 -11.73 7.41 -3.91
C SER A 53 -13.08 7.69 -4.53
N GLU A 54 -13.88 6.67 -4.71
CA GLU A 54 -15.21 6.83 -5.28
C GLU A 54 -16.13 7.63 -4.36
N ASN A 55 -15.94 7.50 -3.08
CA ASN A 55 -16.77 8.21 -2.11
C ASN A 55 -16.29 9.62 -1.84
N ALA A 56 -15.11 9.93 -2.29
CA ALA A 56 -14.58 11.27 -2.15
C ALA A 56 -15.06 12.20 -3.29
#